data_cdc3b763985570680ef9762f4eb7ecee
#
_entry.id   cdc3b763985570680ef9762f4eb7ecee
#
_cell.length_a   1.000
_cell.length_b   1.000
_cell.length_c   1.000
_cell.angle_alpha   90.00
_cell.angle_beta   90.00
_cell.angle_gamma   90.00
#
_symmetry.space_group_name_H-M   'P 1'
#
loop_
_entity.id
_entity.type
_entity.pdbx_description
1 polymer ?
#
loop_
_entity_poly.entity_id
_entity_poly.type
_entity_poly.pdbx_seq_one_letter_code
_entity_poly.pdbx_strand_id
1 'polypeptide(L)'
;MKDWKPIVGICIAAVLWTVMFSPWTAPHINFWIMMTCSGATLTLYSTWASPGWWKDVRIGLSDILLGAGLAAVMWGVFWLGEFFSTLLFDFARPQVDTIYGMKEGENPIVLTLLMLFIIGPAEEIFWRGYIQKGLSKRWNPNMGFIVTTLVYSLVHLAKFNFMLIMAAAVAGLIWGLAYRFFPERLGAIIISHALWDCAVFIWFPIM
;
A
#
# COMPACT_ATOMS: atom_id res chain seq x y z
N MET A 1 5.72 29.54 5.78
CA MET A 1 6.45 28.48 6.52
C MET A 1 6.41 27.20 5.69
N LYS A 2 7.57 26.57 5.47
CA LYS A 2 7.60 25.26 4.76
C LYS A 2 6.92 24.22 5.66
N ASP A 3 5.82 23.61 5.17
CA ASP A 3 5.17 22.52 5.90
C ASP A 3 6.09 21.29 5.91
N TRP A 4 6.65 20.99 7.07
CA TRP A 4 7.60 19.88 7.29
C TRP A 4 6.87 18.56 7.59
N LYS A 5 5.58 18.62 7.90
CA LYS A 5 4.79 17.45 8.32
C LYS A 5 4.81 16.29 7.32
N PRO A 6 4.65 16.48 5.99
CA PRO A 6 4.75 15.36 5.05
C PRO A 6 6.11 14.66 5.07
N ILE A 7 7.20 15.41 5.26
CA ILE A 7 8.56 14.85 5.34
C ILE A 7 8.70 13.97 6.58
N VAL A 8 8.23 14.45 7.74
CA VAL A 8 8.26 13.66 8.97
C VAL A 8 7.38 12.42 8.86
N GLY A 9 6.19 12.52 8.24
CA GLY A 9 5.35 11.36 7.97
C GLY A 9 6.08 10.29 7.13
N ILE A 10 6.76 10.71 6.07
CA ILE A 10 7.59 9.82 5.25
C ILE A 10 8.72 9.18 6.08
N CYS A 11 9.41 9.94 6.92
CA CYS A 11 10.46 9.41 7.80
C CYS A 11 9.89 8.36 8.79
N ILE A 12 8.72 8.62 9.38
CA ILE A 12 8.04 7.66 10.26
C ILE A 12 7.71 6.38 9.48
N ALA A 13 7.12 6.49 8.28
CA ALA A 13 6.84 5.34 7.44
C ALA A 13 8.12 4.56 7.10
N ALA A 14 9.19 5.25 6.70
CA ALA A 14 10.47 4.61 6.38
C ALA A 14 11.05 3.84 7.57
N VAL A 15 10.99 4.38 8.78
CA VAL A 15 11.43 3.68 10.00
C VAL A 15 10.55 2.45 10.27
N LEU A 16 9.22 2.59 10.22
CA LEU A 16 8.29 1.49 10.48
C LEU A 16 8.47 0.35 9.46
N TRP A 17 8.58 0.67 8.17
CA TRP A 17 8.83 -0.32 7.10
C TRP A 17 10.21 -0.97 7.25
N THR A 18 11.24 -0.19 7.61
CA THR A 18 12.58 -0.74 7.86
C THR A 18 12.55 -1.72 9.02
N VAL A 19 11.91 -1.39 10.13
CA VAL A 19 11.76 -2.32 11.27
C VAL A 19 11.01 -3.58 10.87
N MET A 20 9.95 -3.45 10.07
CA MET A 20 9.10 -4.56 9.66
C MET A 20 9.77 -5.51 8.66
N PHE A 21 10.55 -4.97 7.73
CA PHE A 21 11.10 -5.73 6.60
C PHE A 21 12.58 -6.08 6.69
N SER A 22 13.35 -5.38 7.54
CA SER A 22 14.77 -5.64 7.67
C SER A 22 15.06 -7.05 8.16
N PRO A 23 16.04 -7.77 7.54
CA PRO A 23 16.41 -9.12 7.96
C PRO A 23 16.94 -9.18 9.41
N TRP A 24 17.35 -8.05 9.98
CA TRP A 24 17.82 -7.99 11.37
C TRP A 24 16.70 -7.85 12.40
N THR A 25 15.56 -7.32 12.03
CA THR A 25 14.42 -7.06 12.94
C THR A 25 13.22 -7.96 12.65
N ALA A 26 12.92 -8.24 11.38
CA ALA A 26 11.78 -9.06 10.97
C ALA A 26 11.69 -10.43 11.65
N PRO A 27 12.80 -11.18 11.91
CA PRO A 27 12.71 -12.47 12.60
C PRO A 27 12.24 -12.39 14.06
N HIS A 28 12.25 -11.20 14.65
CA HIS A 28 11.91 -10.98 16.07
C HIS A 28 10.52 -10.38 16.30
N ILE A 29 9.76 -10.14 15.21
CA ILE A 29 8.46 -9.49 15.27
C ILE A 29 7.41 -10.28 14.48
N ASN A 30 6.16 -10.23 14.91
CA ASN A 30 5.05 -10.68 14.07
C ASN A 30 4.74 -9.59 13.03
N PHE A 31 4.86 -9.93 11.75
CA PHE A 31 4.65 -9.02 10.63
C PHE A 31 3.27 -8.35 10.66
N TRP A 32 2.21 -9.13 10.89
CA TRP A 32 0.83 -8.63 10.82
C TRP A 32 0.49 -7.70 11.97
N ILE A 33 1.01 -7.98 13.17
CA ILE A 33 0.89 -7.07 14.32
C ILE A 33 1.63 -5.77 14.02
N MET A 34 2.88 -5.86 13.53
CA MET A 34 3.67 -4.67 13.21
C MET A 34 3.02 -3.84 12.09
N MET A 35 2.47 -4.48 11.05
CA MET A 35 1.77 -3.80 9.95
C MET A 35 0.51 -3.09 10.45
N THR A 36 -0.27 -3.76 11.32
CA THR A 36 -1.46 -3.17 11.96
C THR A 36 -1.09 -1.94 12.80
N CYS A 37 -0.07 -2.06 13.65
CA CYS A 37 0.41 -0.94 14.48
C CYS A 37 0.96 0.20 13.61
N SER A 38 1.67 -0.12 12.53
CA SER A 38 2.18 0.88 11.59
C SER A 38 1.04 1.62 10.90
N GLY A 39 0.03 0.90 10.40
CA GLY A 39 -1.15 1.50 9.80
C GLY A 39 -1.90 2.42 10.76
N ALA A 40 -2.12 1.96 12.00
CA ALA A 40 -2.74 2.79 13.05
C ALA A 40 -1.92 4.06 13.34
N THR A 41 -0.59 3.93 13.50
CA THR A 41 0.32 5.06 13.75
C THR A 41 0.25 6.08 12.62
N LEU A 42 0.32 5.64 11.36
CA LEU A 42 0.29 6.52 10.20
C LEU A 42 -1.09 7.18 10.01
N THR A 43 -2.18 6.48 10.32
CA THR A 43 -3.53 7.04 10.30
C THR A 43 -3.69 8.12 11.38
N LEU A 44 -3.22 7.87 12.60
CA LEU A 44 -3.23 8.85 13.68
C LEU A 44 -2.38 10.07 13.33
N TYR A 45 -1.18 9.85 12.77
CA TYR A 45 -0.33 10.93 12.28
C TYR A 45 -1.01 11.75 11.20
N SER A 46 -1.65 11.11 10.20
CA SER A 46 -2.39 11.78 9.14
C SER A 46 -3.54 12.63 9.70
N THR A 47 -4.23 12.10 10.70
CA THR A 47 -5.34 12.80 11.38
C THR A 47 -4.85 14.04 12.13
N TRP A 48 -3.72 13.95 12.81
CA TRP A 48 -3.09 15.10 13.47
C TRP A 48 -2.54 16.13 12.47
N ALA A 49 -1.87 15.66 11.42
CA ALA A 49 -1.19 16.53 10.46
C ALA A 49 -2.13 17.21 9.48
N SER A 50 -3.25 16.55 9.12
CA SER A 50 -4.28 17.02 8.19
C SER A 50 -5.68 16.73 8.72
N PRO A 51 -6.16 17.45 9.74
CA PRO A 51 -7.47 17.22 10.32
C PRO A 51 -8.58 17.30 9.27
N GLY A 52 -9.52 16.36 9.34
CA GLY A 52 -10.69 16.34 8.46
C GLY A 52 -10.50 15.56 7.14
N TRP A 53 -9.41 14.79 6.99
CA TRP A 53 -9.20 13.94 5.82
C TRP A 53 -10.38 12.98 5.54
N TRP A 54 -11.11 12.54 6.58
CA TRP A 54 -12.31 11.69 6.45
C TRP A 54 -13.44 12.32 5.64
N LYS A 55 -13.47 13.65 5.50
CA LYS A 55 -14.44 14.35 4.65
C LYS A 55 -14.19 14.13 3.15
N ASP A 56 -12.96 13.72 2.79
CA ASP A 56 -12.59 13.39 1.42
C ASP A 56 -12.95 11.94 1.07
N VAL A 57 -13.20 11.09 2.08
CA VAL A 57 -13.58 9.69 1.89
C VAL A 57 -15.08 9.60 1.75
N ARG A 58 -15.55 9.35 0.53
CA ARG A 58 -16.94 9.05 0.21
C ARG A 58 -17.03 7.58 -0.16
N ILE A 59 -18.02 6.88 0.39
CA ILE A 59 -18.28 5.47 0.10
C ILE A 59 -19.73 5.35 -0.31
N GLY A 60 -19.98 5.41 -1.60
CA GLY A 60 -21.26 5.13 -2.23
C GLY A 60 -21.20 3.85 -3.07
N LEU A 61 -22.33 3.43 -3.63
CA LEU A 61 -22.39 2.25 -4.50
C LEU A 61 -21.42 2.36 -5.69
N SER A 62 -21.29 3.55 -6.26
CA SER A 62 -20.33 3.79 -7.35
C SER A 62 -18.88 3.57 -6.91
N ASP A 63 -18.53 3.96 -5.69
CA ASP A 63 -17.16 3.79 -5.17
C ASP A 63 -16.87 2.32 -4.86
N ILE A 64 -17.87 1.57 -4.39
CA ILE A 64 -17.76 0.12 -4.18
C ILE A 64 -17.53 -0.60 -5.52
N LEU A 65 -18.33 -0.29 -6.53
CA LEU A 65 -18.20 -0.91 -7.87
C LEU A 65 -16.88 -0.56 -8.55
N LEU A 66 -16.48 0.73 -8.49
CA LEU A 66 -15.19 1.17 -9.03
C LEU A 66 -14.01 0.55 -8.30
N GLY A 67 -14.07 0.49 -6.96
CA GLY A 67 -13.04 -0.12 -6.14
C GLY A 67 -12.89 -1.62 -6.42
N ALA A 68 -14.00 -2.35 -6.51
CA ALA A 68 -13.99 -3.78 -6.84
C ALA A 68 -13.48 -4.02 -8.28
N GLY A 69 -13.91 -3.22 -9.24
CA GLY A 69 -13.42 -3.28 -10.62
C GLY A 69 -11.92 -3.01 -10.71
N LEU A 70 -11.42 -1.98 -10.02
CA LEU A 70 -10.00 -1.67 -9.98
C LEU A 70 -9.20 -2.77 -9.28
N ALA A 71 -9.72 -3.38 -8.20
CA ALA A 71 -9.09 -4.53 -7.54
C ALA A 71 -8.95 -5.73 -8.47
N ALA A 72 -9.98 -6.03 -9.27
CA ALA A 72 -9.94 -7.10 -10.25
C ALA A 72 -8.92 -6.84 -11.38
N VAL A 73 -8.84 -5.59 -11.87
CA VAL A 73 -7.82 -5.18 -12.83
C VAL A 73 -6.43 -5.31 -12.24
N MET A 74 -6.23 -4.84 -11.01
CA MET A 74 -4.97 -4.96 -10.27
C MET A 74 -4.55 -6.42 -10.12
N TRP A 75 -5.48 -7.31 -9.73
CA TRP A 75 -5.21 -8.73 -9.64
C TRP A 75 -4.70 -9.29 -10.97
N GLY A 76 -5.35 -8.97 -12.08
CA GLY A 76 -4.91 -9.37 -13.42
C GLY A 76 -3.54 -8.83 -13.84
N VAL A 77 -3.25 -7.56 -13.51
CA VAL A 77 -1.93 -6.95 -13.74
C VAL A 77 -0.83 -7.68 -12.97
N PHE A 78 -1.09 -8.02 -11.71
CA PHE A 78 -0.12 -8.73 -10.88
C PHE A 78 0.05 -10.19 -11.32
N TRP A 79 -1.02 -10.85 -11.74
CA TRP A 79 -0.95 -12.18 -12.32
C TRP A 79 -0.07 -12.20 -13.59
N LEU A 80 -0.28 -11.25 -14.50
CA LEU A 80 0.58 -11.10 -15.67
C LEU A 80 2.02 -10.75 -15.28
N GLY A 81 2.20 -9.87 -14.32
CA GLY A 81 3.52 -9.47 -13.81
C GLY A 81 4.28 -10.65 -13.22
N GLU A 82 3.64 -11.49 -12.42
CA GLU A 82 4.24 -12.71 -11.88
C GLU A 82 4.60 -13.69 -13.00
N PHE A 83 3.66 -13.96 -13.90
CA PHE A 83 3.88 -14.85 -15.05
C PHE A 83 5.10 -14.46 -15.88
N PHE A 84 5.21 -13.19 -16.28
CA PHE A 84 6.35 -12.73 -17.07
C PHE A 84 7.65 -12.66 -16.26
N SER A 85 7.58 -12.28 -15.01
CA SER A 85 8.76 -12.19 -14.16
C SER A 85 9.37 -13.57 -13.89
N THR A 86 8.55 -14.58 -13.64
CA THR A 86 9.03 -15.95 -13.42
C THR A 86 9.54 -16.61 -14.71
N LEU A 87 9.01 -16.21 -15.86
CA LEU A 87 9.51 -16.65 -17.17
C LEU A 87 10.89 -16.04 -17.50
N LEU A 88 11.13 -14.80 -17.07
CA LEU A 88 12.33 -14.04 -17.48
C LEU A 88 13.45 -14.08 -16.43
N PHE A 89 13.14 -14.32 -15.14
CA PHE A 89 14.10 -14.17 -14.07
C PHE A 89 14.01 -15.33 -13.06
N ASP A 90 15.07 -16.10 -12.93
CA ASP A 90 15.16 -17.24 -12.00
C ASP A 90 14.94 -16.86 -10.53
N PHE A 91 15.27 -15.62 -10.16
CA PHE A 91 15.07 -15.12 -8.79
C PHE A 91 13.61 -14.76 -8.47
N ALA A 92 12.73 -14.59 -9.48
CA ALA A 92 11.39 -14.05 -9.27
C ALA A 92 10.56 -14.98 -8.39
N ARG A 93 10.46 -16.27 -8.74
CA ARG A 93 9.64 -17.23 -7.98
C ARG A 93 10.09 -17.38 -6.52
N PRO A 94 11.37 -17.60 -6.19
CA PRO A 94 11.81 -17.66 -4.80
C PRO A 94 11.50 -16.40 -4.01
N GLN A 95 11.56 -15.22 -4.65
CA GLN A 95 11.22 -13.95 -3.98
C GLN A 95 9.73 -13.81 -3.72
N VAL A 96 8.87 -14.22 -4.65
CA VAL A 96 7.41 -14.25 -4.47
C VAL A 96 7.03 -15.22 -3.36
N ASP A 97 7.62 -16.42 -3.34
CA ASP A 97 7.37 -17.41 -2.28
C ASP A 97 7.72 -16.87 -0.88
N THR A 98 8.80 -16.08 -0.78
CA THR A 98 9.17 -15.40 0.48
C THR A 98 8.12 -14.38 0.93
N ILE A 99 7.42 -13.72 0.00
CA ILE A 99 6.33 -12.79 0.33
C ILE A 99 5.13 -13.59 0.85
N TYR A 100 4.75 -14.67 0.17
CA TYR A 100 3.64 -15.51 0.60
C TYR A 100 3.91 -16.26 1.90
N GLY A 101 5.17 -16.60 2.19
CA GLY A 101 5.59 -17.20 3.46
C GLY A 101 5.25 -16.36 4.69
N MET A 102 5.06 -15.05 4.54
CA MET A 102 4.67 -14.17 5.67
C MET A 102 3.29 -14.46 6.25
N LYS A 103 2.43 -15.19 5.54
CA LYS A 103 1.09 -15.59 6.03
C LYS A 103 1.05 -17.01 6.65
N GLU A 104 2.15 -17.76 6.56
CA GLU A 104 2.20 -19.13 7.07
C GLU A 104 1.94 -19.18 8.59
N GLY A 105 1.07 -20.10 9.00
CA GLY A 105 0.67 -20.25 10.41
C GLY A 105 -0.37 -19.23 10.91
N GLU A 106 -0.75 -18.25 10.10
CA GLU A 106 -1.73 -17.23 10.48
C GLU A 106 -3.16 -17.64 10.12
N ASN A 107 -4.12 -17.11 10.85
CA ASN A 107 -5.56 -17.36 10.59
C ASN A 107 -6.03 -16.53 9.39
N PRO A 108 -6.50 -17.17 8.28
CA PRO A 108 -6.88 -16.43 7.06
C PRO A 108 -8.07 -15.49 7.26
N ILE A 109 -8.98 -15.79 8.20
CA ILE A 109 -10.12 -14.91 8.51
C ILE A 109 -9.61 -13.64 9.20
N VAL A 110 -8.70 -13.78 10.17
CA VAL A 110 -8.10 -12.64 10.87
C VAL A 110 -7.33 -11.77 9.86
N LEU A 111 -6.52 -12.36 8.99
CA LEU A 111 -5.79 -11.62 7.97
C LEU A 111 -6.74 -10.88 7.02
N THR A 112 -7.80 -11.54 6.55
CA THR A 112 -8.83 -10.92 5.71
C THR A 112 -9.43 -9.68 6.40
N LEU A 113 -9.82 -9.79 7.68
CA LEU A 113 -10.37 -8.65 8.41
C LEU A 113 -9.36 -7.53 8.62
N LEU A 114 -8.09 -7.85 8.90
CA LEU A 114 -7.03 -6.85 9.04
C LEU A 114 -6.79 -6.10 7.72
N MET A 115 -6.71 -6.81 6.59
CA MET A 115 -6.53 -6.21 5.26
C MET A 115 -7.71 -5.33 4.86
N LEU A 116 -8.95 -5.82 5.05
CA LEU A 116 -10.16 -5.11 4.65
C LEU A 116 -10.39 -3.83 5.46
N PHE A 117 -10.17 -3.87 6.77
CA PHE A 117 -10.64 -2.80 7.64
C PHE A 117 -9.52 -1.95 8.25
N ILE A 118 -8.27 -2.39 8.21
CA ILE A 118 -7.15 -1.69 8.85
C ILE A 118 -6.03 -1.42 7.86
N ILE A 119 -5.40 -2.45 7.28
CA ILE A 119 -4.14 -2.31 6.54
C ILE A 119 -4.36 -1.52 5.24
N GLY A 120 -5.18 -2.04 4.32
CA GLY A 120 -5.47 -1.37 3.05
C GLY A 120 -6.01 0.06 3.23
N PRO A 121 -7.04 0.28 4.09
CA PRO A 121 -7.51 1.63 4.39
C PRO A 121 -6.43 2.56 4.95
N ALA A 122 -5.64 2.11 5.92
CA ALA A 122 -4.61 2.93 6.56
C ALA A 122 -3.53 3.38 5.56
N GLU A 123 -3.10 2.48 4.67
CA GLU A 123 -2.12 2.81 3.64
C GLU A 123 -2.66 3.88 2.68
N GLU A 124 -3.89 3.75 2.19
CA GLU A 124 -4.44 4.72 1.25
C GLU A 124 -4.74 6.08 1.92
N ILE A 125 -5.21 6.08 3.16
CA ILE A 125 -5.38 7.30 3.95
C ILE A 125 -4.05 8.04 4.07
N PHE A 126 -2.97 7.32 4.39
CA PHE A 126 -1.66 7.93 4.55
C PHE A 126 -1.04 8.31 3.20
N TRP A 127 -0.87 7.35 2.27
CA TRP A 127 -0.12 7.60 1.05
C TRP A 127 -0.85 8.52 0.07
N ARG A 128 -2.15 8.32 -0.17
CA ARG A 128 -2.93 9.12 -1.13
C ARG A 128 -3.62 10.28 -0.44
N GLY A 129 -4.36 10.00 0.63
CA GLY A 129 -5.14 10.99 1.36
C GLY A 129 -4.30 12.06 2.05
N TYR A 130 -3.09 11.72 2.49
CA TYR A 130 -2.22 12.67 3.19
C TYR A 130 -0.96 13.04 2.38
N ILE A 131 -0.05 12.09 2.06
CA ILE A 131 1.24 12.41 1.44
C ILE A 131 1.05 12.93 0.02
N GLN A 132 0.42 12.17 -0.88
CA GLN A 132 0.23 12.58 -2.27
C GLN A 132 -0.56 13.88 -2.37
N LYS A 133 -1.65 13.99 -1.59
CA LYS A 133 -2.45 15.23 -1.51
C LYS A 133 -1.62 16.42 -1.04
N GLY A 134 -0.83 16.25 0.03
CA GLY A 134 0.02 17.30 0.59
C GLY A 134 1.10 17.77 -0.39
N LEU A 135 1.79 16.82 -1.04
CA LEU A 135 2.82 17.13 -2.03
C LEU A 135 2.23 17.74 -3.31
N SER A 136 1.03 17.30 -3.72
CA SER A 136 0.31 17.88 -4.86
C SER A 136 -0.05 19.34 -4.63
N LYS A 137 -0.47 19.69 -3.42
CA LYS A 137 -0.74 21.07 -3.03
C LYS A 137 0.52 21.93 -2.95
N ARG A 138 1.65 21.34 -2.57
CA ARG A 138 2.90 22.05 -2.40
C ARG A 138 3.60 22.34 -3.72
N TRP A 139 3.55 21.42 -4.67
CA TRP A 139 4.22 21.52 -5.97
C TRP A 139 3.19 21.56 -7.10
N ASN A 140 2.74 20.38 -7.51
CA ASN A 140 1.66 20.16 -8.47
C ASN A 140 1.23 18.70 -8.42
N PRO A 141 0.07 18.34 -9.01
CA PRO A 141 -0.42 16.97 -8.96
C PRO A 141 0.51 15.90 -9.57
N ASN A 142 1.30 16.26 -10.60
CA ASN A 142 2.26 15.31 -11.21
C ASN A 142 3.41 15.01 -10.26
N MET A 143 4.00 16.05 -9.66
CA MET A 143 5.10 15.87 -8.71
C MET A 143 4.64 15.17 -7.44
N GLY A 144 3.43 15.49 -6.94
CA GLY A 144 2.82 14.77 -5.82
C GLY A 144 2.70 13.27 -6.09
N PHE A 145 2.20 12.91 -7.27
CA PHE A 145 2.11 11.52 -7.72
C PHE A 145 3.48 10.85 -7.84
N ILE A 146 4.42 11.44 -8.60
CA ILE A 146 5.74 10.84 -8.86
C ILE A 146 6.50 10.61 -7.56
N VAL A 147 6.62 11.63 -6.71
CA VAL A 147 7.38 11.55 -5.47
C VAL A 147 6.74 10.54 -4.51
N THR A 148 5.41 10.55 -4.38
CA THR A 148 4.73 9.58 -3.51
C THR A 148 4.93 8.15 -4.00
N THR A 149 4.81 7.88 -5.29
CA THR A 149 5.02 6.54 -5.87
C THR A 149 6.44 6.06 -5.63
N LEU A 150 7.45 6.92 -5.85
CA LEU A 150 8.85 6.59 -5.60
C LEU A 150 9.09 6.27 -4.12
N VAL A 151 8.63 7.13 -3.21
CA VAL A 151 8.83 6.90 -1.77
C VAL A 151 8.09 5.65 -1.29
N TYR A 152 6.85 5.44 -1.75
CA TYR A 152 6.07 4.23 -1.46
C TYR A 152 6.81 2.95 -1.87
N SER A 153 7.45 2.96 -3.02
CA SER A 153 8.25 1.81 -3.48
C SER A 153 9.53 1.64 -2.66
N LEU A 154 10.22 2.75 -2.37
CA LEU A 154 11.53 2.75 -1.72
C LEU A 154 11.47 2.34 -0.23
N VAL A 155 10.36 2.57 0.47
CA VAL A 155 10.24 2.11 1.87
C VAL A 155 10.30 0.58 2.00
N HIS A 156 10.05 -0.17 0.91
CA HIS A 156 10.15 -1.63 0.86
C HIS A 156 11.58 -2.17 0.64
N LEU A 157 12.56 -1.28 0.39
CA LEU A 157 13.96 -1.69 0.12
C LEU A 157 14.56 -2.54 1.24
N ALA A 158 14.19 -2.29 2.49
CA ALA A 158 14.72 -3.01 3.64
C ALA A 158 14.47 -4.53 3.62
N LYS A 159 13.52 -5.02 2.82
CA LYS A 159 13.26 -6.45 2.60
C LYS A 159 14.32 -7.12 1.73
N PHE A 160 15.08 -6.35 0.94
CA PHE A 160 16.00 -6.87 -0.09
C PHE A 160 15.34 -7.85 -1.06
N ASN A 161 14.06 -7.61 -1.38
CA ASN A 161 13.25 -8.42 -2.27
C ASN A 161 12.81 -7.54 -3.44
N PHE A 162 13.39 -7.78 -4.62
CA PHE A 162 13.11 -6.97 -5.81
C PHE A 162 11.66 -7.09 -6.26
N MET A 163 11.07 -8.31 -6.17
CA MET A 163 9.67 -8.52 -6.56
C MET A 163 8.71 -7.72 -5.67
N LEU A 164 8.98 -7.60 -4.36
CA LEU A 164 8.19 -6.76 -3.46
C LEU A 164 8.30 -5.27 -3.81
N ILE A 165 9.52 -4.80 -4.12
CA ILE A 165 9.74 -3.39 -4.52
C ILE A 165 8.99 -3.07 -5.81
N MET A 166 9.06 -3.97 -6.80
CA MET A 166 8.34 -3.83 -8.07
C MET A 166 6.83 -3.90 -7.87
N ALA A 167 6.35 -4.80 -7.00
CA ALA A 167 4.95 -4.87 -6.63
C ALA A 167 4.47 -3.54 -6.03
N ALA A 168 5.22 -2.98 -5.07
CA ALA A 168 4.91 -1.67 -4.51
C ALA A 168 4.98 -0.54 -5.56
N ALA A 169 5.92 -0.61 -6.50
CA ALA A 169 6.02 0.38 -7.59
C ALA A 169 4.80 0.34 -8.52
N VAL A 170 4.36 -0.85 -8.95
CA VAL A 170 3.19 -1.03 -9.80
C VAL A 170 1.90 -0.60 -9.07
N ALA A 171 1.74 -1.03 -7.82
CA ALA A 171 0.61 -0.62 -6.98
C ALA A 171 0.60 0.89 -6.74
N GLY A 172 1.76 1.46 -6.41
CA GLY A 172 1.96 2.91 -6.26
C GLY A 172 1.60 3.69 -7.52
N LEU A 173 2.00 3.17 -8.68
CA LEU A 173 1.71 3.75 -9.98
C LEU A 173 0.20 3.75 -10.25
N ILE A 174 -0.47 2.62 -10.11
CA ILE A 174 -1.90 2.48 -10.48
C ILE A 174 -2.79 3.28 -9.53
N TRP A 175 -2.69 3.06 -8.21
CA TRP A 175 -3.49 3.82 -7.24
C TRP A 175 -3.09 5.29 -7.18
N GLY A 176 -1.79 5.60 -7.34
CA GLY A 176 -1.31 6.96 -7.40
C GLY A 176 -1.84 7.72 -8.61
N LEU A 177 -1.91 7.08 -9.80
CA LEU A 177 -2.53 7.65 -11.00
C LEU A 177 -4.05 7.80 -10.82
N ALA A 178 -4.72 6.77 -10.26
CA ALA A 178 -6.15 6.86 -9.98
C ALA A 178 -6.45 8.08 -9.08
N TYR A 179 -5.68 8.27 -8.01
CA TYR A 179 -5.82 9.44 -7.16
C TYR A 179 -5.42 10.76 -7.86
N ARG A 180 -4.42 10.72 -8.72
CA ARG A 180 -3.96 11.89 -9.49
C ARG A 180 -5.06 12.46 -10.38
N PHE A 181 -5.86 11.60 -11.01
CA PHE A 181 -6.92 12.00 -11.95
C PHE A 181 -8.28 12.13 -11.27
N PHE A 182 -8.53 11.37 -10.21
CA PHE A 182 -9.82 11.29 -9.51
C PHE A 182 -9.63 11.40 -7.98
N PRO A 183 -9.11 12.54 -7.48
CA PRO A 183 -8.82 12.71 -6.04
C PRO A 183 -10.07 12.61 -5.14
N GLU A 184 -11.25 12.86 -5.71
CA GLU A 184 -12.55 12.71 -5.03
C GLU A 184 -12.97 11.24 -4.85
N ARG A 185 -12.27 10.30 -5.48
CA ARG A 185 -12.55 8.85 -5.43
C ARG A 185 -11.63 8.09 -4.46
N LEU A 186 -11.10 8.77 -3.44
CA LEU A 186 -10.25 8.13 -2.44
C LEU A 186 -10.93 6.90 -1.79
N GLY A 187 -12.25 6.94 -1.57
CA GLY A 187 -13.01 5.80 -1.06
C GLY A 187 -12.95 4.57 -1.97
N ALA A 188 -13.06 4.75 -3.29
CA ALA A 188 -12.93 3.66 -4.26
C ALA A 188 -11.51 3.07 -4.26
N ILE A 189 -10.46 3.91 -4.11
CA ILE A 189 -9.07 3.47 -4.05
C ILE A 189 -8.82 2.67 -2.76
N ILE A 190 -9.33 3.12 -1.62
CA ILE A 190 -9.29 2.38 -0.35
C ILE A 190 -9.92 0.99 -0.51
N ILE A 191 -11.11 0.92 -1.09
CA ILE A 191 -11.82 -0.36 -1.33
C ILE A 191 -11.01 -1.24 -2.27
N SER A 192 -10.44 -0.66 -3.33
CA SER A 192 -9.60 -1.39 -4.28
C SER A 192 -8.41 -2.04 -3.61
N HIS A 193 -7.67 -1.28 -2.78
CA HIS A 193 -6.50 -1.80 -2.07
C HIS A 193 -6.89 -2.92 -1.10
N ALA A 194 -7.86 -2.68 -0.26
CA ALA A 194 -8.33 -3.66 0.73
C ALA A 194 -8.81 -4.97 0.08
N LEU A 195 -9.58 -4.89 -1.00
CA LEU A 195 -10.05 -6.07 -1.73
C LEU A 195 -8.92 -6.78 -2.49
N TRP A 196 -7.99 -6.02 -3.08
CA TRP A 196 -6.85 -6.57 -3.78
C TRP A 196 -5.91 -7.32 -2.84
N ASP A 197 -5.58 -6.76 -1.67
CA ASP A 197 -4.80 -7.46 -0.63
C ASP A 197 -5.43 -8.81 -0.28
N CYS A 198 -6.74 -8.82 0.01
CA CYS A 198 -7.46 -10.06 0.33
C CYS A 198 -7.42 -11.05 -0.84
N ALA A 199 -7.59 -10.55 -2.07
CA ALA A 199 -7.57 -11.39 -3.26
C ALA A 199 -6.20 -12.04 -3.44
N VAL A 200 -5.11 -11.25 -3.48
CA VAL A 200 -3.77 -11.79 -3.77
C VAL A 200 -3.19 -12.60 -2.63
N PHE A 201 -3.45 -12.24 -1.37
CA PHE A 201 -2.85 -12.95 -0.25
C PHE A 201 -3.66 -14.17 0.19
N ILE A 202 -4.99 -14.12 0.16
CA ILE A 202 -5.84 -15.12 0.81
C ILE A 202 -6.76 -15.83 -0.17
N TRP A 203 -7.58 -15.08 -0.95
CA TRP A 203 -8.69 -15.68 -1.68
C TRP A 203 -8.26 -16.32 -3.00
N PHE A 204 -7.39 -15.66 -3.73
CA PHE A 204 -6.92 -16.07 -5.07
C PHE A 204 -5.40 -15.79 -5.20
N PRO A 205 -4.55 -16.51 -4.43
CA PRO A 205 -3.12 -16.30 -4.47
C PRO A 205 -2.54 -16.46 -5.87
N ILE A 206 -1.62 -15.58 -6.22
CA ILE A 206 -0.91 -15.60 -7.51
C ILE A 206 0.38 -16.39 -7.32
N MET A 207 0.32 -17.70 -7.66
CA MET A 207 1.45 -18.64 -7.49
C MET A 207 1.60 -19.54 -8.70
#